data_ce0b78622d5cbf9d9904ec1bee0b3413
#
_entry.id   ce0b78622d5cbf9d9904ec1bee0b3413
#
_cell.length_a   1.000
_cell.length_b   1.000
_cell.length_c   1.000
_cell.angle_alpha   90.00
_cell.angle_beta   90.00
_cell.angle_gamma   90.00
#
_symmetry.space_group_name_H-M   'P 1'
#
loop_
_entity.id
_entity.type
_entity.pdbx_description
1 polymer ?
#
loop_
_entity_poly.entity_id
_entity_poly.type
_entity_poly.pdbx_seq_one_letter_code
_entity_poly.pdbx_strand_id
1 'polypeptide(L)'
;MRNTQLDGLRGWAALSVAIYHGINIPSQAAHEALMLPMQAQTSSYAIATKFLVATFNGSLAVVIFFVLSGKVLLESLMRSRKSMPESSIDFTIKRILRIYPPLWVALAAYMLMFFGMRKFAGWGAVPDLHLVLVNATLTKITMYGVAWTLIVELLAAPLILIAAWSYKKYGAQAIFILLALLLLFKDSPILGFLPYFSTYAFLFALGFLTCTNFGKQLAKDVPGVSASVVMLLMIYGILFTQYDSPNVVVFQGLSAFLLIAMISEDKDTWPKRFFNRPISQFLGHISFSLYLLHPLALELLEHWADRLTGNGFREHYLASGVVIGILTPVLTIPIAALMYKYVETTSISFGKVVSNRICGALFGNNIKTTNNLQ
;
A
#
# COMPACT_ATOMS: atom_id res chain seq x y z
N MET A 1 0.20 -12.90 -18.52
CA MET A 1 -0.49 -11.60 -18.71
C MET A 1 -0.44 -10.80 -17.42
N ARG A 2 -0.41 -9.48 -17.46
CA ARG A 2 -0.51 -8.61 -16.29
C ARG A 2 -1.96 -8.60 -15.81
N ASN A 3 -2.18 -8.72 -14.53
CA ASN A 3 -3.53 -8.78 -13.95
C ASN A 3 -4.03 -7.36 -13.70
N THR A 4 -4.67 -6.76 -14.71
CA THR A 4 -5.04 -5.33 -14.72
C THR A 4 -6.00 -4.96 -13.60
N GLN A 5 -6.95 -5.84 -13.24
CA GLN A 5 -7.89 -5.56 -12.13
C GLN A 5 -7.20 -5.42 -10.77
N LEU A 6 -6.07 -6.09 -10.56
CA LEU A 6 -5.28 -5.91 -9.33
C LEU A 6 -4.58 -4.54 -9.29
N ASP A 7 -4.17 -4.03 -10.46
CA ASP A 7 -3.66 -2.66 -10.56
C ASP A 7 -4.77 -1.65 -10.23
N GLY A 8 -5.99 -1.86 -10.76
CA GLY A 8 -7.15 -1.02 -10.43
C GLY A 8 -7.50 -1.03 -8.95
N LEU A 9 -7.53 -2.20 -8.31
CA LEU A 9 -7.76 -2.32 -6.86
C LEU A 9 -6.72 -1.53 -6.07
N ARG A 10 -5.44 -1.66 -6.45
CA ARG A 10 -4.35 -0.89 -5.81
C ARG A 10 -4.52 0.62 -5.99
N GLY A 11 -5.02 1.06 -7.14
CA GLY A 11 -5.31 2.48 -7.41
C GLY A 11 -6.39 3.05 -6.50
N TRP A 12 -7.48 2.34 -6.34
CA TRP A 12 -8.57 2.73 -5.43
C TRP A 12 -8.12 2.69 -3.97
N ALA A 13 -7.29 1.73 -3.57
CA ALA A 13 -6.70 1.70 -2.24
C ALA A 13 -5.84 2.95 -1.98
N ALA A 14 -4.99 3.38 -2.93
CA ALA A 14 -4.19 4.59 -2.79
C ALA A 14 -5.05 5.86 -2.69
N LEU A 15 -6.11 5.95 -3.50
CA LEU A 15 -7.08 7.04 -3.43
C LEU A 15 -7.78 7.07 -2.07
N SER A 16 -8.19 5.91 -1.56
CA SER A 16 -8.84 5.80 -0.24
C SER A 16 -7.95 6.29 0.90
N VAL A 17 -6.63 5.97 0.87
CA VAL A 17 -5.69 6.51 1.87
C VAL A 17 -5.66 8.04 1.85
N ALA A 18 -5.56 8.65 0.66
CA ALA A 18 -5.49 10.11 0.55
C ALA A 18 -6.77 10.79 1.07
N ILE A 19 -7.94 10.25 0.75
CA ILE A 19 -9.24 10.75 1.25
C ILE A 19 -9.36 10.52 2.76
N TYR A 20 -9.00 9.33 3.25
CA TYR A 20 -9.04 8.97 4.67
C TYR A 20 -8.25 9.95 5.54
N HIS A 21 -7.02 10.26 5.13
CA HIS A 21 -6.18 11.21 5.88
C HIS A 21 -6.81 12.61 5.92
N GLY A 22 -7.40 13.06 4.81
CA GLY A 22 -8.10 14.34 4.77
C GLY A 22 -9.35 14.39 5.65
N ILE A 23 -10.08 13.28 5.81
CA ILE A 23 -11.26 13.22 6.69
C ILE A 23 -10.84 13.14 8.17
N ASN A 24 -9.76 12.45 8.50
CA ASN A 24 -9.39 12.11 9.88
C ASN A 24 -8.54 13.19 10.58
N ILE A 25 -7.80 14.00 9.83
CA ILE A 25 -6.85 14.97 10.39
C ILE A 25 -7.50 16.19 11.04
N PRO A 26 -8.65 16.72 10.58
CA PRO A 26 -9.12 18.04 11.04
C PRO A 26 -9.34 18.18 12.54
N SER A 27 -9.68 17.11 13.27
CA SER A 27 -9.95 17.27 14.71
C SER A 27 -9.83 15.98 15.51
N GLN A 28 -9.62 16.14 16.83
CA GLN A 28 -9.69 15.08 17.82
C GLN A 28 -11.06 14.37 17.77
N ALA A 29 -12.15 15.09 17.55
CA ALA A 29 -13.50 14.52 17.46
C ALA A 29 -13.68 13.60 16.23
N ALA A 30 -13.03 13.90 15.10
CA ALA A 30 -13.00 13.00 13.94
C ALA A 30 -12.26 11.70 14.27
N HIS A 31 -11.13 11.81 14.98
CA HIS A 31 -10.36 10.65 15.43
C HIS A 31 -11.15 9.78 16.43
N GLU A 32 -11.84 10.38 17.40
CA GLU A 32 -12.70 9.66 18.35
C GLU A 32 -13.85 8.94 17.64
N ALA A 33 -14.50 9.59 16.66
CA ALA A 33 -15.52 8.95 15.85
C ALA A 33 -14.98 7.76 15.05
N LEU A 34 -13.73 7.81 14.59
CA LEU A 34 -13.06 6.66 13.95
C LEU A 34 -12.89 5.51 14.93
N MET A 35 -12.40 5.78 16.15
CA MET A 35 -12.03 4.72 17.12
C MET A 35 -13.23 3.93 17.62
N LEU A 36 -14.35 4.59 17.87
CA LEU A 36 -15.53 3.95 18.45
C LEU A 36 -16.35 3.17 17.40
N PRO A 37 -16.98 2.03 17.76
CA PRO A 37 -17.92 1.34 16.89
C PRO A 37 -19.22 2.16 16.69
N MET A 38 -19.97 1.89 15.61
CA MET A 38 -21.16 2.64 15.22
C MET A 38 -22.20 2.74 16.34
N GLN A 39 -22.42 1.67 17.09
CA GLN A 39 -23.40 1.61 18.18
C GLN A 39 -23.00 2.47 19.39
N ALA A 40 -21.75 2.88 19.50
CA ALA A 40 -21.27 3.74 20.58
C ALA A 40 -21.22 5.22 20.18
N GLN A 41 -21.57 5.54 18.94
CA GLN A 41 -21.62 6.92 18.47
C GLN A 41 -22.81 7.67 19.06
N THR A 42 -22.58 8.90 19.54
CA THR A 42 -23.59 9.70 20.24
C THR A 42 -24.20 10.83 19.40
N SER A 43 -23.61 11.11 18.23
CA SER A 43 -24.11 12.20 17.36
C SER A 43 -24.21 11.73 15.90
N SER A 44 -25.13 12.37 15.15
CA SER A 44 -25.27 12.15 13.70
C SER A 44 -23.99 12.49 12.92
N TYR A 45 -23.25 13.50 13.35
CA TYR A 45 -21.96 13.86 12.76
C TYR A 45 -20.91 12.77 12.95
N ALA A 46 -20.83 12.18 14.15
CA ALA A 46 -19.91 11.07 14.43
C ALA A 46 -20.28 9.82 13.64
N ILE A 47 -21.58 9.51 13.51
CA ILE A 47 -22.09 8.40 12.67
C ILE A 47 -21.70 8.62 11.21
N ALA A 48 -21.92 9.83 10.67
CA ALA A 48 -21.55 10.16 9.29
C ALA A 48 -20.03 10.07 9.07
N THR A 49 -19.24 10.57 10.01
CA THR A 49 -17.77 10.47 9.96
C THR A 49 -17.32 9.02 9.97
N LYS A 50 -17.86 8.20 10.87
CA LYS A 50 -17.54 6.75 10.92
C LYS A 50 -17.87 6.04 9.61
N PHE A 51 -19.00 6.36 9.00
CA PHE A 51 -19.39 5.79 7.71
C PHE A 51 -18.45 6.21 6.58
N LEU A 52 -18.09 7.49 6.50
CA LEU A 52 -17.14 8.00 5.50
C LEU A 52 -15.75 7.36 5.66
N VAL A 53 -15.26 7.28 6.90
CA VAL A 53 -13.98 6.65 7.20
C VAL A 53 -13.99 5.14 6.92
N ALA A 54 -15.12 4.46 7.13
CA ALA A 54 -15.26 3.06 6.73
C ALA A 54 -15.20 2.90 5.20
N THR A 55 -15.86 3.81 4.46
CA THR A 55 -15.87 3.79 2.99
C THR A 55 -14.47 4.05 2.40
N PHE A 56 -13.72 5.00 2.98
CA PHE A 56 -12.37 5.35 2.56
C PHE A 56 -11.34 4.91 3.59
N ASN A 57 -11.35 3.62 3.94
CA ASN A 57 -10.55 3.09 5.04
C ASN A 57 -9.06 3.00 4.70
N GLY A 58 -8.26 3.87 5.31
CA GLY A 58 -6.80 3.90 5.10
C GLY A 58 -6.08 2.63 5.59
N SER A 59 -6.51 2.06 6.74
CA SER A 59 -5.96 0.81 7.25
C SER A 59 -6.23 -0.36 6.30
N LEU A 60 -7.47 -0.49 5.82
CA LEU A 60 -7.85 -1.50 4.83
C LEU A 60 -7.02 -1.36 3.54
N ALA A 61 -6.79 -0.13 3.09
CA ALA A 61 -5.98 0.12 1.90
C ALA A 61 -4.55 -0.42 2.06
N VAL A 62 -3.93 -0.23 3.22
CA VAL A 62 -2.61 -0.78 3.55
C VAL A 62 -2.65 -2.31 3.58
N VAL A 63 -3.68 -2.91 4.18
CA VAL A 63 -3.89 -4.36 4.17
C VAL A 63 -3.95 -4.89 2.73
N ILE A 64 -4.72 -4.24 1.85
CA ILE A 64 -4.80 -4.59 0.42
C ILE A 64 -3.41 -4.51 -0.23
N PHE A 65 -2.62 -3.46 0.05
CA PHE A 65 -1.27 -3.33 -0.51
C PHE A 65 -0.36 -4.50 -0.12
N PHE A 66 -0.37 -4.93 1.14
CA PHE A 66 0.49 -6.02 1.59
C PHE A 66 0.05 -7.38 1.04
N VAL A 67 -1.24 -7.67 1.00
CA VAL A 67 -1.76 -8.90 0.37
C VAL A 67 -1.46 -8.93 -1.13
N LEU A 68 -1.68 -7.81 -1.84
CA LEU A 68 -1.33 -7.68 -3.27
C LEU A 68 0.17 -7.82 -3.50
N SER A 69 1.01 -7.20 -2.65
CA SER A 69 2.47 -7.34 -2.74
C SER A 69 2.89 -8.79 -2.59
N GLY A 70 2.35 -9.50 -1.60
CA GLY A 70 2.60 -10.93 -1.43
C GLY A 70 2.28 -11.72 -2.71
N LYS A 71 1.05 -11.58 -3.21
CA LYS A 71 0.62 -12.27 -4.44
C LYS A 71 1.52 -11.98 -5.64
N VAL A 72 1.65 -10.70 -5.99
CA VAL A 72 2.32 -10.28 -7.23
C VAL A 72 3.81 -10.62 -7.21
N LEU A 73 4.46 -10.46 -6.05
CA LEU A 73 5.89 -10.71 -5.93
C LEU A 73 6.22 -12.21 -5.91
N LEU A 74 5.40 -13.01 -5.22
CA LEU A 74 5.57 -14.47 -5.27
C LEU A 74 5.32 -14.99 -6.69
N GLU A 75 4.24 -14.57 -7.36
CA GLU A 75 3.98 -14.95 -8.76
C GLU A 75 5.14 -14.57 -9.69
N SER A 76 5.74 -13.39 -9.50
CA SER A 76 6.88 -12.94 -10.30
C SER A 76 8.09 -13.87 -10.13
N LEU A 77 8.40 -14.25 -8.88
CA LEU A 77 9.49 -15.20 -8.58
C LEU A 77 9.22 -16.61 -9.08
N MET A 78 7.97 -17.06 -9.02
CA MET A 78 7.56 -18.38 -9.53
C MET A 78 7.62 -18.48 -11.06
N ARG A 79 7.39 -17.37 -11.78
CA ARG A 79 7.53 -17.28 -13.24
C ARG A 79 8.98 -17.15 -13.71
N SER A 80 9.91 -16.82 -12.80
CA SER A 80 11.32 -16.66 -13.14
C SER A 80 11.92 -18.02 -13.52
N ARG A 81 12.63 -18.05 -14.65
CA ARG A 81 13.43 -19.19 -15.11
C ARG A 81 14.88 -19.19 -14.59
N LYS A 82 15.23 -18.15 -13.84
CA LYS A 82 16.54 -17.97 -13.23
C LYS A 82 16.73 -18.94 -12.06
N SER A 83 18.00 -19.26 -11.74
CA SER A 83 18.33 -19.98 -10.50
C SER A 83 17.84 -19.20 -9.27
N MET A 84 17.69 -19.86 -8.13
CA MET A 84 17.23 -19.16 -6.90
C MET A 84 18.19 -18.06 -6.44
N PRO A 85 19.51 -18.24 -6.41
CA PRO A 85 20.44 -17.16 -6.08
C PRO A 85 20.34 -15.97 -7.04
N GLU A 86 20.28 -16.25 -8.35
CA GLU A 86 20.13 -15.21 -9.37
C GLU A 86 18.80 -14.47 -9.24
N SER A 87 17.70 -15.20 -9.04
CA SER A 87 16.36 -14.61 -8.82
C SER A 87 16.33 -13.74 -7.56
N SER A 88 17.05 -14.12 -6.50
CA SER A 88 17.11 -13.37 -5.25
C SER A 88 17.84 -12.04 -5.43
N ILE A 89 18.97 -12.03 -6.13
CA ILE A 89 19.72 -10.81 -6.43
C ILE A 89 18.90 -9.90 -7.37
N ASP A 90 18.35 -10.47 -8.45
CA ASP A 90 17.49 -9.75 -9.40
C ASP A 90 16.30 -9.08 -8.70
N PHE A 91 15.61 -9.82 -7.83
CA PHE A 91 14.48 -9.36 -7.04
C PHE A 91 14.87 -8.20 -6.11
N THR A 92 15.96 -8.37 -5.35
CA THR A 92 16.41 -7.38 -4.35
C THR A 92 16.80 -6.07 -5.02
N ILE A 93 17.60 -6.11 -6.10
CA ILE A 93 18.02 -4.92 -6.83
C ILE A 93 16.81 -4.16 -7.38
N LYS A 94 15.89 -4.87 -8.05
CA LYS A 94 14.69 -4.27 -8.62
C LYS A 94 13.79 -3.65 -7.55
N ARG A 95 13.71 -4.27 -6.36
CA ARG A 95 12.91 -3.77 -5.25
C ARG A 95 13.50 -2.51 -4.65
N ILE A 96 14.80 -2.49 -4.38
CA ILE A 96 15.51 -1.31 -3.87
C ILE A 96 15.33 -0.13 -4.83
N LEU A 97 15.60 -0.34 -6.12
CA LEU A 97 15.51 0.72 -7.13
C LEU A 97 14.05 1.12 -7.46
N ARG A 98 13.07 0.32 -7.09
CA ARG A 98 11.66 0.71 -7.17
C ARG A 98 11.21 1.59 -6.01
N ILE A 99 11.75 1.40 -4.80
CA ILE A 99 11.30 2.06 -3.57
C ILE A 99 12.06 3.37 -3.33
N TYR A 100 13.39 3.33 -3.36
CA TYR A 100 14.21 4.45 -2.90
C TYR A 100 14.16 5.69 -3.80
N PRO A 101 14.28 5.62 -5.15
CA PRO A 101 14.28 6.85 -5.95
C PRO A 101 12.98 7.65 -5.84
N PRO A 102 11.76 7.03 -5.91
CA PRO A 102 10.54 7.77 -5.65
C PRO A 102 10.43 8.33 -4.23
N LEU A 103 10.89 7.59 -3.20
CA LEU A 103 10.93 8.07 -1.83
C LEU A 103 11.82 9.33 -1.71
N TRP A 104 13.00 9.32 -2.29
CA TRP A 104 13.92 10.48 -2.23
C TRP A 104 13.36 11.71 -2.93
N VAL A 105 12.67 11.52 -4.06
CA VAL A 105 11.98 12.63 -4.75
C VAL A 105 10.83 13.17 -3.90
N ALA A 106 10.04 12.30 -3.25
CA ALA A 106 8.97 12.72 -2.35
C ALA A 106 9.52 13.49 -1.13
N LEU A 107 10.61 13.01 -0.53
CA LEU A 107 11.28 13.71 0.58
C LEU A 107 11.86 15.06 0.14
N ALA A 108 12.46 15.14 -1.04
CA ALA A 108 12.95 16.41 -1.59
C ALA A 108 11.80 17.39 -1.82
N ALA A 109 10.69 16.93 -2.39
CA ALA A 109 9.49 17.75 -2.55
C ALA A 109 8.93 18.24 -1.21
N TYR A 110 8.92 17.39 -0.19
CA TYR A 110 8.51 17.75 1.17
C TYR A 110 9.41 18.82 1.76
N MET A 111 10.73 18.68 1.63
CA MET A 111 11.71 19.68 2.06
C MET A 111 11.53 21.03 1.37
N LEU A 112 11.34 21.00 0.04
CA LEU A 112 11.13 22.22 -0.75
C LEU A 112 9.82 22.92 -0.35
N MET A 113 8.77 22.17 -0.08
CA MET A 113 7.50 22.69 0.42
C MET A 113 7.68 23.40 1.76
N PHE A 114 8.31 22.76 2.76
CA PHE A 114 8.54 23.39 4.07
C PHE A 114 9.47 24.60 4.00
N PHE A 115 10.50 24.54 3.17
CA PHE A 115 11.34 25.71 2.92
C PHE A 115 10.54 26.88 2.33
N GLY A 116 9.68 26.62 1.37
CA GLY A 116 8.81 27.63 0.76
C GLY A 116 7.81 28.18 1.78
N MET A 117 7.15 27.33 2.55
CA MET A 117 6.18 27.73 3.59
C MET A 117 6.84 28.58 4.66
N ARG A 118 8.04 28.22 5.12
CA ARG A 118 8.80 29.04 6.08
C ARG A 118 9.18 30.39 5.51
N LYS A 119 9.70 30.44 4.27
CA LYS A 119 10.18 31.67 3.64
C LYS A 119 9.05 32.64 3.30
N PHE A 120 7.93 32.15 2.78
CA PHE A 120 6.87 33.00 2.24
C PHE A 120 5.64 33.13 3.16
N ALA A 121 5.39 32.17 4.02
CA ALA A 121 4.26 32.16 4.93
C ALA A 121 4.65 32.29 6.43
N GLY A 122 5.94 32.23 6.74
CA GLY A 122 6.44 32.29 8.12
C GLY A 122 6.11 31.06 8.98
N TRP A 123 5.73 29.95 8.34
CA TRP A 123 5.23 28.75 9.01
C TRP A 123 6.12 27.53 8.76
N GLY A 124 6.18 26.66 9.79
CA GLY A 124 6.89 25.40 9.75
C GLY A 124 8.37 25.50 10.07
N ALA A 125 8.96 24.40 10.50
CA ALA A 125 10.39 24.24 10.68
C ALA A 125 10.93 23.39 9.52
N VAL A 126 11.98 23.89 8.85
CA VAL A 126 12.68 23.07 7.85
C VAL A 126 13.39 21.94 8.59
N PRO A 127 13.12 20.67 8.27
CA PRO A 127 13.78 19.54 8.90
C PRO A 127 15.29 19.60 8.76
N ASP A 128 16.03 19.20 9.77
CA ASP A 128 17.48 19.12 9.69
C ASP A 128 17.96 17.98 8.79
N LEU A 129 19.22 18.00 8.40
CA LEU A 129 19.80 16.99 7.52
C LEU A 129 19.77 15.60 8.14
N HIS A 130 19.93 15.46 9.46
CA HIS A 130 19.86 14.17 10.15
C HIS A 130 18.46 13.56 10.01
N LEU A 131 17.40 14.33 10.25
CA LEU A 131 16.02 13.88 10.07
C LEU A 131 15.75 13.44 8.64
N VAL A 132 16.25 14.17 7.65
CA VAL A 132 16.11 13.79 6.23
C VAL A 132 16.81 12.47 5.94
N LEU A 133 18.05 12.29 6.41
CA LEU A 133 18.85 11.08 6.15
C LEU A 133 18.22 9.83 6.80
N VAL A 134 17.73 9.91 8.03
CA VAL A 134 17.09 8.75 8.68
C VAL A 134 15.79 8.35 8.01
N ASN A 135 15.01 9.31 7.47
CA ASN A 135 13.83 9.02 6.67
C ASN A 135 14.19 8.51 5.26
N ALA A 136 15.24 9.07 4.63
CA ALA A 136 15.70 8.66 3.29
C ALA A 136 16.29 7.25 3.26
N THR A 137 16.83 6.78 4.38
CA THR A 137 17.35 5.41 4.56
C THR A 137 16.31 4.44 5.14
N LEU A 138 15.12 4.93 5.50
CA LEU A 138 14.06 4.18 6.17
C LEU A 138 14.51 3.55 7.51
N THR A 139 15.52 4.12 8.17
CA THR A 139 15.98 3.65 9.48
C THR A 139 15.10 4.16 10.62
N LYS A 140 14.51 5.33 10.45
CA LYS A 140 13.50 5.90 11.34
C LYS A 140 12.46 6.68 10.54
N ILE A 141 11.19 6.63 10.98
CA ILE A 141 10.11 7.43 10.41
C ILE A 141 9.72 8.47 11.44
N THR A 142 10.16 9.69 11.23
CA THR A 142 9.94 10.82 12.14
C THR A 142 9.35 12.02 11.43
N MET A 143 9.56 12.13 10.13
CA MET A 143 9.16 13.26 9.31
C MET A 143 8.07 12.90 8.30
N TYR A 144 8.12 11.70 7.73
CA TYR A 144 7.27 11.28 6.62
C TYR A 144 6.45 10.06 6.99
N GLY A 145 5.37 10.28 7.75
CA GLY A 145 4.59 9.25 8.43
C GLY A 145 4.23 8.06 7.53
N VAL A 146 3.78 8.31 6.29
CA VAL A 146 3.33 7.24 5.37
C VAL A 146 4.44 6.26 4.95
N ALA A 147 5.72 6.63 5.11
CA ALA A 147 6.84 5.78 4.74
C ALA A 147 7.01 4.51 5.61
N TRP A 148 6.26 4.38 6.72
CA TRP A 148 6.29 3.17 7.55
C TRP A 148 5.94 1.90 6.76
N THR A 149 5.05 1.99 5.78
CA THR A 149 4.69 0.85 4.93
C THR A 149 5.85 0.38 4.06
N LEU A 150 6.73 1.30 3.66
CA LEU A 150 7.93 0.96 2.88
C LEU A 150 8.94 0.18 3.71
N ILE A 151 9.06 0.45 5.03
CA ILE A 151 9.86 -0.38 5.94
C ILE A 151 9.32 -1.81 5.94
N VAL A 152 8.01 -1.98 6.14
CA VAL A 152 7.37 -3.30 6.14
C VAL A 152 7.58 -4.00 4.79
N GLU A 153 7.47 -3.27 3.69
CA GLU A 153 7.73 -3.79 2.35
C GLU A 153 9.19 -4.25 2.14
N LEU A 154 10.17 -3.50 2.66
CA LEU A 154 11.58 -3.90 2.59
C LEU A 154 11.87 -5.12 3.47
N LEU A 155 11.36 -5.12 4.71
CA LEU A 155 11.48 -6.26 5.62
C LEU A 155 10.78 -7.52 5.10
N ALA A 156 9.73 -7.36 4.29
CA ALA A 156 9.07 -8.49 3.63
C ALA A 156 9.89 -9.10 2.49
N ALA A 157 10.93 -8.43 1.97
CA ALA A 157 11.72 -8.97 0.87
C ALA A 157 12.35 -10.34 1.17
N PRO A 158 13.08 -10.55 2.28
CA PRO A 158 13.58 -11.88 2.64
C PRO A 158 12.45 -12.89 2.88
N LEU A 159 11.33 -12.47 3.49
CA LEU A 159 10.17 -13.34 3.69
C LEU A 159 9.62 -13.86 2.35
N ILE A 160 9.49 -13.01 1.34
CA ILE A 160 9.02 -13.36 0.00
C ILE A 160 9.98 -14.35 -0.67
N LEU A 161 11.29 -14.16 -0.51
CA LEU A 161 12.30 -15.08 -1.06
C LEU A 161 12.25 -16.45 -0.37
N ILE A 162 12.11 -16.48 0.96
CA ILE A 162 11.92 -17.71 1.74
C ILE A 162 10.63 -18.41 1.30
N ALA A 163 9.53 -17.67 1.14
CA ALA A 163 8.25 -18.22 0.67
C ALA A 163 8.37 -18.83 -0.74
N ALA A 164 9.07 -18.14 -1.68
CA ALA A 164 9.27 -18.66 -3.03
C ALA A 164 10.11 -19.93 -3.04
N TRP A 165 11.20 -19.97 -2.26
CA TRP A 165 12.06 -21.13 -2.15
C TRP A 165 11.32 -22.32 -1.51
N SER A 166 10.66 -22.10 -0.37
CA SER A 166 9.94 -23.14 0.36
C SER A 166 8.72 -23.65 -0.43
N TYR A 167 8.03 -22.79 -1.15
CA TYR A 167 6.91 -23.17 -2.01
C TYR A 167 7.38 -24.04 -3.19
N LYS A 168 8.51 -23.72 -3.81
CA LYS A 168 9.10 -24.58 -4.87
C LYS A 168 9.48 -25.97 -4.35
N LYS A 169 9.95 -26.07 -3.11
CA LYS A 169 10.44 -27.32 -2.53
C LYS A 169 9.33 -28.16 -1.87
N TYR A 170 8.40 -27.52 -1.16
CA TYR A 170 7.42 -28.20 -0.29
C TYR A 170 5.97 -27.90 -0.69
N GLY A 171 5.72 -27.11 -1.72
CA GLY A 171 4.38 -26.76 -2.19
C GLY A 171 3.58 -25.92 -1.20
N ALA A 172 2.25 -26.04 -1.27
CA ALA A 172 1.31 -25.23 -0.49
C ALA A 172 1.48 -25.40 1.04
N GLN A 173 1.93 -26.56 1.50
CA GLN A 173 2.14 -26.82 2.93
C GLN A 173 3.10 -25.82 3.56
N ALA A 174 4.18 -25.44 2.85
CA ALA A 174 5.12 -24.45 3.33
C ALA A 174 4.47 -23.06 3.53
N ILE A 175 3.52 -22.67 2.68
CA ILE A 175 2.81 -21.40 2.81
C ILE A 175 1.85 -21.44 4.00
N PHE A 176 1.16 -22.58 4.25
CA PHE A 176 0.30 -22.72 5.43
C PHE A 176 1.10 -22.66 6.73
N ILE A 177 2.24 -23.37 6.80
CA ILE A 177 3.12 -23.33 7.97
C ILE A 177 3.64 -21.91 8.19
N LEU A 178 4.10 -21.23 7.12
CA LEU A 178 4.57 -19.85 7.20
C LEU A 178 3.47 -18.91 7.71
N LEU A 179 2.24 -19.03 7.19
CA LEU A 179 1.09 -18.23 7.65
C LEU A 179 0.79 -18.49 9.13
N ALA A 180 0.77 -19.75 9.54
CA ALA A 180 0.53 -20.12 10.93
C ALA A 180 1.60 -19.55 11.87
N LEU A 181 2.88 -19.63 11.50
CA LEU A 181 3.98 -19.02 12.28
C LEU A 181 3.85 -17.49 12.36
N LEU A 182 3.53 -16.82 11.25
CA LEU A 182 3.37 -15.37 11.25
C LEU A 182 2.15 -14.91 12.06
N LEU A 183 1.08 -15.69 12.11
CA LEU A 183 -0.07 -15.41 12.99
C LEU A 183 0.25 -15.69 14.46
N LEU A 184 1.01 -16.76 14.75
CA LEU A 184 1.43 -17.10 16.11
C LEU A 184 2.35 -16.02 16.71
N PHE A 185 3.25 -15.46 15.88
CA PHE A 185 4.18 -14.41 16.31
C PHE A 185 3.67 -12.99 16.01
N LYS A 186 2.40 -12.85 15.61
CA LYS A 186 1.77 -11.54 15.42
C LYS A 186 1.80 -10.77 16.74
N ASP A 187 2.27 -9.51 16.65
CA ASP A 187 2.43 -8.60 17.80
C ASP A 187 3.37 -9.15 18.91
N SER A 188 4.21 -10.15 18.59
CA SER A 188 5.14 -10.74 19.53
C SER A 188 6.29 -9.78 19.88
N PRO A 189 6.65 -9.64 21.18
CA PRO A 189 7.84 -8.87 21.60
C PRO A 189 9.14 -9.39 20.98
N ILE A 190 9.21 -10.67 20.62
CA ILE A 190 10.38 -11.30 19.98
C ILE A 190 10.71 -10.62 18.64
N LEU A 191 9.68 -10.18 17.91
CA LEU A 191 9.83 -9.46 16.64
C LEU A 191 9.70 -7.94 16.79
N GLY A 192 9.64 -7.42 18.02
CA GLY A 192 9.46 -6.00 18.32
C GLY A 192 10.58 -5.09 17.83
N PHE A 193 11.77 -5.68 17.53
CA PHE A 193 12.87 -4.95 16.90
C PHE A 193 12.62 -4.64 15.40
N LEU A 194 11.62 -5.27 14.78
CA LEU A 194 11.21 -5.01 13.40
C LEU A 194 9.94 -4.14 13.39
N PRO A 195 10.06 -2.81 13.18
CA PRO A 195 8.92 -1.90 13.30
C PRO A 195 7.77 -2.31 12.41
N TYR A 196 6.57 -2.41 12.97
CA TYR A 196 5.31 -2.77 12.29
C TYR A 196 5.29 -4.15 11.61
N PHE A 197 6.46 -4.80 11.40
CA PHE A 197 6.54 -6.02 10.62
C PHE A 197 5.79 -7.19 11.25
N SER A 198 5.91 -7.39 12.57
CA SER A 198 5.22 -8.47 13.29
C SER A 198 3.69 -8.40 13.14
N THR A 199 3.14 -7.19 13.12
CA THR A 199 1.70 -6.95 12.99
C THR A 199 1.17 -7.24 11.58
N TYR A 200 1.98 -6.98 10.54
CA TYR A 200 1.50 -7.01 9.15
C TYR A 200 2.10 -8.11 8.27
N ALA A 201 3.14 -8.82 8.73
CA ALA A 201 3.85 -9.83 7.92
C ALA A 201 2.93 -10.96 7.41
N PHE A 202 1.95 -11.40 8.19
CA PHE A 202 1.00 -12.45 7.81
C PHE A 202 0.15 -12.07 6.58
N LEU A 203 -0.02 -10.77 6.30
CA LEU A 203 -0.76 -10.31 5.13
C LEU A 203 -0.05 -10.68 3.81
N PHE A 204 1.27 -10.67 3.81
CA PHE A 204 2.05 -11.18 2.65
C PHE A 204 1.81 -12.67 2.47
N ALA A 205 1.75 -13.44 3.57
CA ALA A 205 1.47 -14.88 3.52
C ALA A 205 0.05 -15.18 3.01
N LEU A 206 -0.95 -14.37 3.37
CA LEU A 206 -2.28 -14.43 2.75
C LEU A 206 -2.20 -14.15 1.23
N GLY A 207 -1.38 -13.20 0.82
CA GLY A 207 -1.08 -12.95 -0.60
C GLY A 207 -0.44 -14.17 -1.27
N PHE A 208 0.51 -14.83 -0.63
CA PHE A 208 1.14 -16.08 -1.14
C PHE A 208 0.11 -17.21 -1.29
N LEU A 209 -0.82 -17.31 -0.34
CA LEU A 209 -1.85 -18.35 -0.36
C LEU A 209 -2.76 -18.25 -1.60
N THR A 210 -3.00 -17.04 -2.13
CA THR A 210 -3.75 -16.86 -3.40
C THR A 210 -3.06 -17.51 -4.60
N CYS A 211 -1.75 -17.75 -4.54
CA CYS A 211 -0.96 -18.35 -5.62
C CYS A 211 -1.04 -19.89 -5.61
N THR A 212 -1.46 -20.48 -4.49
CA THR A 212 -1.56 -21.94 -4.30
C THR A 212 -2.78 -22.53 -5.00
N ASN A 213 -2.77 -23.84 -5.21
CA ASN A 213 -3.93 -24.55 -5.74
C ASN A 213 -5.16 -24.41 -4.80
N PHE A 214 -4.93 -24.38 -3.47
CA PHE A 214 -5.98 -24.13 -2.48
C PHE A 214 -6.65 -22.77 -2.71
N GLY A 215 -5.89 -21.68 -2.79
CA GLY A 215 -6.44 -20.33 -2.99
C GLY A 215 -7.19 -20.19 -4.32
N LYS A 216 -6.67 -20.79 -5.40
CA LYS A 216 -7.33 -20.84 -6.72
C LYS A 216 -8.62 -21.66 -6.68
N GLN A 217 -8.59 -22.81 -6.04
CA GLN A 217 -9.79 -23.67 -5.95
C GLN A 217 -10.87 -23.00 -5.12
N LEU A 218 -10.51 -22.43 -3.96
CA LEU A 218 -11.44 -21.67 -3.13
C LEU A 218 -12.11 -20.54 -3.92
N ALA A 219 -11.33 -19.79 -4.70
CA ALA A 219 -11.87 -18.70 -5.54
C ALA A 219 -12.80 -19.21 -6.65
N LYS A 220 -12.57 -20.43 -7.16
CA LYS A 220 -13.47 -21.08 -8.16
C LYS A 220 -14.74 -21.61 -7.54
N ASP A 221 -14.69 -22.16 -6.33
CA ASP A 221 -15.83 -22.77 -5.66
C ASP A 221 -16.82 -21.71 -5.11
N VAL A 222 -16.32 -20.53 -4.73
CA VAL A 222 -17.16 -19.43 -4.24
C VAL A 222 -17.95 -18.79 -5.41
N PRO A 223 -19.29 -18.61 -5.29
CA PRO A 223 -20.10 -17.97 -6.33
C PRO A 223 -19.61 -16.54 -6.66
N GLY A 224 -19.66 -16.16 -7.95
CA GLY A 224 -19.17 -14.85 -8.42
C GLY A 224 -19.83 -13.64 -7.74
N VAL A 225 -21.12 -13.74 -7.40
CA VAL A 225 -21.85 -12.70 -6.64
C VAL A 225 -21.23 -12.42 -5.28
N SER A 226 -20.62 -13.43 -4.66
CA SER A 226 -19.97 -13.29 -3.35
C SER A 226 -18.79 -12.32 -3.36
N ALA A 227 -18.16 -12.07 -4.50
CA ALA A 227 -17.09 -11.08 -4.60
C ALA A 227 -17.56 -9.66 -4.22
N SER A 228 -18.78 -9.27 -4.60
CA SER A 228 -19.38 -7.98 -4.20
C SER A 228 -19.70 -7.96 -2.71
N VAL A 229 -20.21 -9.07 -2.18
CA VAL A 229 -20.51 -9.20 -0.74
C VAL A 229 -19.22 -9.14 0.08
N VAL A 230 -18.17 -9.86 -0.33
CA VAL A 230 -16.85 -9.81 0.34
C VAL A 230 -16.29 -8.38 0.30
N MET A 231 -16.40 -7.68 -0.82
CA MET A 231 -15.97 -6.30 -0.94
C MET A 231 -16.73 -5.37 0.02
N LEU A 232 -18.05 -5.50 0.13
CA LEU A 232 -18.86 -4.72 1.07
C LEU A 232 -18.52 -5.04 2.52
N LEU A 233 -18.37 -6.31 2.87
CA LEU A 233 -17.97 -6.73 4.21
C LEU A 233 -16.57 -6.21 4.56
N MET A 234 -15.65 -6.25 3.61
CA MET A 234 -14.29 -5.72 3.78
C MET A 234 -14.31 -4.21 4.07
N ILE A 235 -15.15 -3.45 3.38
CA ILE A 235 -15.26 -2.00 3.54
C ILE A 235 -15.99 -1.65 4.84
N TYR A 236 -17.15 -2.25 5.07
CA TYR A 236 -18.07 -1.82 6.14
C TYR A 236 -17.98 -2.66 7.43
N GLY A 237 -17.20 -3.76 7.44
CA GLY A 237 -17.03 -4.59 8.63
C GLY A 237 -16.50 -3.82 9.85
N ILE A 238 -15.73 -2.76 9.63
CA ILE A 238 -15.21 -1.92 10.72
C ILE A 238 -16.26 -1.01 11.38
N LEU A 239 -17.44 -0.86 10.80
CA LEU A 239 -18.50 -0.04 11.40
C LEU A 239 -18.89 -0.53 12.79
N PHE A 240 -18.88 -1.84 12.98
CA PHE A 240 -19.34 -2.50 14.20
C PHE A 240 -18.22 -2.89 15.15
N THR A 241 -16.98 -2.50 14.83
CA THR A 241 -15.79 -2.85 15.61
C THR A 241 -15.06 -1.61 16.10
N GLN A 242 -14.30 -1.76 17.17
CA GLN A 242 -13.31 -0.76 17.58
C GLN A 242 -12.14 -0.80 16.59
N TYR A 243 -11.71 0.38 16.12
CA TYR A 243 -10.73 0.49 15.05
C TYR A 243 -9.39 -0.18 15.36
N ASP A 244 -8.92 -0.04 16.60
CA ASP A 244 -7.63 -0.59 17.07
C ASP A 244 -7.71 -2.06 17.49
N SER A 245 -8.86 -2.71 17.34
CA SER A 245 -8.98 -4.12 17.72
C SER A 245 -8.01 -4.98 16.89
N PRO A 246 -7.18 -5.83 17.54
CA PRO A 246 -6.24 -6.72 16.85
C PRO A 246 -6.91 -7.63 15.81
N ASN A 247 -8.19 -7.92 16.00
CA ASN A 247 -8.98 -8.76 15.11
C ASN A 247 -9.39 -8.06 13.81
N VAL A 248 -9.41 -6.72 13.80
CA VAL A 248 -9.79 -5.93 12.60
C VAL A 248 -8.82 -6.18 11.45
N VAL A 249 -7.52 -6.14 11.71
CA VAL A 249 -6.49 -6.38 10.68
C VAL A 249 -6.56 -7.81 10.14
N VAL A 250 -6.86 -8.79 11.00
CA VAL A 250 -7.03 -10.19 10.57
C VAL A 250 -8.27 -10.32 9.69
N PHE A 251 -9.41 -9.76 10.12
CA PHE A 251 -10.66 -9.77 9.35
C PHE A 251 -10.49 -9.10 7.98
N GLN A 252 -9.88 -7.91 7.94
CA GLN A 252 -9.57 -7.20 6.71
C GLN A 252 -8.60 -7.99 5.81
N GLY A 253 -7.59 -8.65 6.41
CA GLY A 253 -6.64 -9.49 5.70
C GLY A 253 -7.30 -10.69 5.02
N LEU A 254 -8.16 -11.41 5.73
CA LEU A 254 -8.92 -12.55 5.20
C LEU A 254 -9.90 -12.11 4.10
N SER A 255 -10.59 -10.99 4.31
CA SER A 255 -11.50 -10.43 3.29
C SER A 255 -10.74 -9.98 2.03
N ALA A 256 -9.58 -9.32 2.20
CA ALA A 256 -8.71 -8.93 1.09
C ALA A 256 -8.16 -10.15 0.34
N PHE A 257 -7.74 -11.20 1.06
CA PHE A 257 -7.33 -12.47 0.46
C PHE A 257 -8.42 -13.06 -0.44
N LEU A 258 -9.65 -13.19 0.08
CA LEU A 258 -10.78 -13.73 -0.67
C LEU A 258 -11.09 -12.88 -1.90
N LEU A 259 -11.22 -11.56 -1.75
CA LEU A 259 -11.51 -10.66 -2.86
C LEU A 259 -10.42 -10.74 -3.94
N ILE A 260 -9.15 -10.67 -3.56
CA ILE A 260 -8.00 -10.73 -4.49
C ILE A 260 -7.95 -12.09 -5.20
N ALA A 261 -8.21 -13.19 -4.48
CA ALA A 261 -8.30 -14.51 -5.09
C ALA A 261 -9.42 -14.56 -6.16
N MET A 262 -10.63 -14.11 -5.78
CA MET A 262 -11.81 -14.15 -6.67
C MET A 262 -11.66 -13.28 -7.91
N ILE A 263 -11.17 -12.04 -7.79
CA ILE A 263 -10.99 -11.15 -8.94
C ILE A 263 -9.80 -11.56 -9.83
N SER A 264 -8.91 -12.41 -9.32
CA SER A 264 -7.78 -12.96 -10.10
C SER A 264 -8.18 -14.11 -11.02
N GLU A 265 -9.30 -14.77 -10.73
CA GLU A 265 -9.83 -15.86 -11.57
C GLU A 265 -10.62 -15.31 -12.77
N ASP A 266 -10.91 -16.21 -13.72
CA ASP A 266 -11.58 -15.83 -14.98
C ASP A 266 -13.10 -15.59 -14.86
N LYS A 267 -13.65 -15.66 -13.65
CA LYS A 267 -15.05 -15.34 -13.41
C LYS A 267 -15.34 -13.86 -13.65
N ASP A 268 -16.42 -13.58 -14.37
CA ASP A 268 -16.91 -12.22 -14.54
C ASP A 268 -17.67 -11.78 -13.28
N THR A 269 -17.07 -10.88 -12.52
CA THR A 269 -17.65 -10.31 -11.30
C THR A 269 -17.72 -8.79 -11.39
N TRP A 270 -18.68 -8.18 -10.70
CA TRP A 270 -18.80 -6.72 -10.67
C TRP A 270 -17.50 -6.03 -10.21
N PRO A 271 -16.84 -6.46 -9.10
CA PRO A 271 -15.56 -5.86 -8.71
C PRO A 271 -14.49 -5.97 -9.79
N LYS A 272 -14.40 -7.12 -10.48
CA LYS A 272 -13.45 -7.32 -11.59
C LYS A 272 -13.71 -6.32 -12.73
N ARG A 273 -14.97 -6.15 -13.15
CA ARG A 273 -15.34 -5.16 -14.17
C ARG A 273 -15.05 -3.74 -13.72
N PHE A 274 -15.36 -3.41 -12.47
CA PHE A 274 -15.11 -2.09 -11.90
C PHE A 274 -13.62 -1.74 -11.89
N PHE A 275 -12.76 -2.65 -11.39
CA PHE A 275 -11.32 -2.42 -11.33
C PHE A 275 -10.64 -2.45 -12.72
N ASN A 276 -11.28 -2.97 -13.75
CA ASN A 276 -10.77 -2.91 -15.13
C ASN A 276 -11.15 -1.64 -15.90
N ARG A 277 -11.95 -0.74 -15.34
CA ARG A 277 -12.31 0.53 -16.00
C ARG A 277 -11.07 1.42 -16.22
N PRO A 278 -11.05 2.26 -17.27
CA PRO A 278 -9.90 3.12 -17.57
C PRO A 278 -9.45 3.97 -16.39
N ILE A 279 -10.39 4.56 -15.63
CA ILE A 279 -10.08 5.35 -14.45
C ILE A 279 -9.39 4.51 -13.36
N SER A 280 -9.85 3.28 -13.14
CA SER A 280 -9.24 2.36 -12.17
C SER A 280 -7.82 1.98 -12.60
N GLN A 281 -7.60 1.77 -13.90
CA GLN A 281 -6.27 1.49 -14.46
C GLN A 281 -5.33 2.69 -14.34
N PHE A 282 -5.81 3.88 -14.63
CA PHE A 282 -5.06 5.11 -14.45
C PHE A 282 -4.62 5.28 -13.00
N LEU A 283 -5.55 5.17 -12.04
CA LEU A 283 -5.25 5.23 -10.60
C LEU A 283 -4.25 4.13 -10.19
N GLY A 284 -4.39 2.94 -10.75
CA GLY A 284 -3.48 1.82 -10.53
C GLY A 284 -2.05 2.11 -10.96
N HIS A 285 -1.86 2.77 -12.09
CA HIS A 285 -0.54 3.17 -12.58
C HIS A 285 0.14 4.17 -11.65
N ILE A 286 -0.58 5.19 -11.20
CA ILE A 286 -0.03 6.26 -10.35
C ILE A 286 -0.09 5.94 -8.85
N SER A 287 -0.59 4.77 -8.45
CA SER A 287 -0.94 4.44 -7.07
C SER A 287 0.20 4.62 -6.07
N PHE A 288 1.42 4.23 -6.43
CA PHE A 288 2.59 4.37 -5.55
C PHE A 288 3.01 5.83 -5.40
N SER A 289 3.06 6.56 -6.50
CA SER A 289 3.34 8.01 -6.49
C SER A 289 2.24 8.79 -5.76
N LEU A 290 0.96 8.44 -5.94
CA LEU A 290 -0.17 9.04 -5.22
C LEU A 290 -0.05 8.79 -3.71
N TYR A 291 0.25 7.54 -3.32
CA TYR A 291 0.47 7.17 -1.92
C TYR A 291 1.63 7.94 -1.30
N LEU A 292 2.73 8.13 -2.02
CA LEU A 292 3.87 8.89 -1.49
C LEU A 292 3.59 10.40 -1.39
N LEU A 293 2.89 10.99 -2.35
CA LEU A 293 2.80 12.44 -2.45
C LEU A 293 1.60 13.07 -1.74
N HIS A 294 0.55 12.28 -1.38
CA HIS A 294 -0.65 12.86 -0.76
C HIS A 294 -0.38 13.62 0.56
N PRO A 295 0.63 13.26 1.41
CA PRO A 295 0.89 14.04 2.61
C PRO A 295 1.30 15.48 2.33
N LEU A 296 1.96 15.75 1.17
CA LEU A 296 2.34 17.12 0.82
C LEU A 296 1.10 18.00 0.60
N ALA A 297 0.13 17.50 -0.17
CA ALA A 297 -1.12 18.22 -0.40
C ALA A 297 -1.92 18.39 0.90
N LEU A 298 -1.91 17.36 1.74
CA LEU A 298 -2.61 17.36 3.02
C LEU A 298 -2.06 18.41 3.98
N GLU A 299 -0.77 18.46 4.23
CA GLU A 299 -0.09 19.45 5.07
C GLU A 299 -0.35 20.89 4.58
N LEU A 300 -0.31 21.08 3.25
CA LEU A 300 -0.59 22.38 2.65
C LEU A 300 -2.05 22.80 2.89
N LEU A 301 -3.00 21.89 2.67
CA LEU A 301 -4.42 22.16 2.85
C LEU A 301 -4.77 22.40 4.31
N GLU A 302 -4.20 21.63 5.24
CA GLU A 302 -4.41 21.81 6.68
C GLU A 302 -3.91 23.18 7.14
N HIS A 303 -2.69 23.56 6.72
CA HIS A 303 -2.15 24.87 7.04
C HIS A 303 -3.03 26.02 6.55
N TRP A 304 -3.49 25.97 5.30
CA TRP A 304 -4.33 27.02 4.76
C TRP A 304 -5.73 27.03 5.38
N ALA A 305 -6.30 25.86 5.68
CA ALA A 305 -7.59 25.78 6.36
C ALA A 305 -7.53 26.42 7.76
N ASP A 306 -6.49 26.10 8.55
CA ASP A 306 -6.28 26.67 9.88
C ASP A 306 -6.11 28.20 9.80
N ARG A 307 -5.36 28.70 8.83
CA ARG A 307 -5.11 30.14 8.64
C ARG A 307 -6.35 30.91 8.19
N LEU A 308 -7.21 30.33 7.34
CA LEU A 308 -8.37 31.01 6.78
C LEU A 308 -9.58 30.98 7.72
N THR A 309 -9.73 29.91 8.49
CA THR A 309 -10.95 29.68 9.30
C THR A 309 -10.67 29.66 10.81
N GLY A 310 -9.41 29.64 11.23
CA GLY A 310 -9.02 29.48 12.64
C GLY A 310 -9.64 28.21 13.23
N ASN A 311 -10.28 28.32 14.40
CA ASN A 311 -10.92 27.17 15.05
C ASN A 311 -12.13 26.63 14.31
N GLY A 312 -12.78 27.40 13.41
CA GLY A 312 -13.94 26.97 12.63
C GLY A 312 -13.69 25.71 11.79
N PHE A 313 -12.47 25.53 11.32
CA PHE A 313 -12.01 24.34 10.63
C PHE A 313 -12.16 23.06 11.50
N ARG A 314 -11.88 23.14 12.77
CA ARG A 314 -11.94 22.02 13.73
C ARG A 314 -13.32 21.82 14.32
N GLU A 315 -14.08 22.88 14.48
CA GLU A 315 -15.47 22.84 14.96
C GLU A 315 -16.39 22.17 13.94
N HIS A 316 -16.19 22.43 12.64
CA HIS A 316 -16.94 21.83 11.54
C HIS A 316 -16.19 20.65 10.90
N TYR A 317 -15.58 19.78 11.73
CA TYR A 317 -14.65 18.74 11.30
C TYR A 317 -15.16 17.81 10.18
N LEU A 318 -16.46 17.51 10.14
CA LEU A 318 -17.03 16.67 9.08
C LEU A 318 -16.98 17.37 7.72
N ALA A 319 -17.45 18.63 7.66
CA ALA A 319 -17.44 19.41 6.41
C ALA A 319 -15.99 19.68 5.96
N SER A 320 -15.16 20.13 6.86
CA SER A 320 -13.73 20.37 6.62
C SER A 320 -13.00 19.12 6.17
N GLY A 321 -13.26 17.99 6.84
CA GLY A 321 -12.69 16.69 6.49
C GLY A 321 -13.12 16.22 5.10
N VAL A 322 -14.38 16.39 4.73
CA VAL A 322 -14.86 16.06 3.38
C VAL A 322 -14.19 16.94 2.32
N VAL A 323 -14.10 18.25 2.56
CA VAL A 323 -13.45 19.18 1.64
C VAL A 323 -11.97 18.83 1.47
N ILE A 324 -11.24 18.66 2.56
CA ILE A 324 -9.82 18.29 2.52
C ILE A 324 -9.63 16.90 1.90
N GLY A 325 -10.49 15.95 2.27
CA GLY A 325 -10.46 14.58 1.71
C GLY A 325 -10.65 14.56 0.20
N ILE A 326 -11.43 15.47 -0.37
CA ILE A 326 -11.61 15.61 -1.83
C ILE A 326 -10.43 16.39 -2.44
N LEU A 327 -10.03 17.50 -1.84
CA LEU A 327 -8.98 18.36 -2.41
C LEU A 327 -7.60 17.69 -2.37
N THR A 328 -7.31 16.86 -1.35
CA THR A 328 -6.03 16.14 -1.26
C THR A 328 -5.72 15.32 -2.53
N PRO A 329 -6.54 14.37 -2.97
CA PRO A 329 -6.27 13.64 -4.21
C PRO A 329 -6.36 14.54 -5.46
N VAL A 330 -7.25 15.53 -5.51
CA VAL A 330 -7.37 16.45 -6.65
C VAL A 330 -6.04 17.18 -6.90
N LEU A 331 -5.40 17.67 -5.85
CA LEU A 331 -4.09 18.33 -5.95
C LEU A 331 -2.95 17.33 -6.18
N THR A 332 -3.04 16.13 -5.61
CA THR A 332 -1.95 15.15 -5.68
C THR A 332 -1.91 14.40 -7.00
N ILE A 333 -3.04 14.05 -7.61
CA ILE A 333 -3.11 13.20 -8.82
C ILE A 333 -2.26 13.75 -9.98
N PRO A 334 -2.32 15.04 -10.33
CA PRO A 334 -1.49 15.58 -11.43
C PRO A 334 0.01 15.40 -11.15
N ILE A 335 0.44 15.69 -9.93
CA ILE A 335 1.85 15.60 -9.53
C ILE A 335 2.28 14.12 -9.46
N ALA A 336 1.40 13.24 -8.96
CA ALA A 336 1.62 11.80 -8.93
C ALA A 336 1.75 11.21 -10.34
N ALA A 337 0.99 11.70 -11.32
CA ALA A 337 1.11 11.29 -12.71
C ALA A 337 2.47 11.70 -13.32
N LEU A 338 2.96 12.88 -13.00
CA LEU A 338 4.30 13.33 -13.41
C LEU A 338 5.39 12.48 -12.74
N MET A 339 5.28 12.26 -11.43
CA MET A 339 6.23 11.43 -10.68
C MET A 339 6.25 9.98 -11.19
N TYR A 340 5.08 9.39 -11.46
CA TYR A 340 4.98 8.07 -12.08
C TYR A 340 5.73 8.04 -13.42
N LYS A 341 5.45 9.00 -14.30
CA LYS A 341 6.01 9.04 -15.65
C LYS A 341 7.53 9.25 -15.67
N TYR A 342 8.05 10.17 -14.85
CA TYR A 342 9.45 10.58 -14.95
C TYR A 342 10.37 9.95 -13.90
N VAL A 343 9.85 9.54 -12.76
CA VAL A 343 10.64 8.95 -11.67
C VAL A 343 10.41 7.46 -11.55
N GLU A 344 9.16 7.03 -11.32
CA GLU A 344 8.86 5.62 -11.02
C GLU A 344 9.16 4.71 -12.22
N THR A 345 8.69 5.05 -13.43
CA THR A 345 8.97 4.23 -14.62
C THR A 345 10.45 4.20 -14.98
N THR A 346 11.15 5.33 -14.81
CA THR A 346 12.60 5.44 -15.06
C THR A 346 13.39 4.58 -14.08
N SER A 347 13.05 4.66 -12.78
CA SER A 347 13.73 3.87 -11.74
C SER A 347 13.49 2.36 -11.91
N ILE A 348 12.28 1.94 -12.31
CA ILE A 348 11.97 0.55 -12.64
C ILE A 348 12.80 0.07 -13.84
N SER A 349 12.90 0.89 -14.89
CA SER A 349 13.68 0.55 -16.09
C SER A 349 15.18 0.49 -15.78
N PHE A 350 15.69 1.44 -15.02
CA PHE A 350 17.08 1.45 -14.53
C PHE A 350 17.37 0.21 -13.68
N GLY A 351 16.43 -0.16 -12.78
CA GLY A 351 16.54 -1.38 -11.98
C GLY A 351 16.69 -2.65 -12.80
N LYS A 352 15.98 -2.77 -13.91
CA LYS A 352 16.13 -3.88 -14.85
C LYS A 352 17.53 -3.92 -15.48
N VAL A 353 18.03 -2.77 -15.91
CA VAL A 353 19.38 -2.67 -16.53
C VAL A 353 20.48 -3.05 -15.53
N VAL A 354 20.44 -2.46 -14.33
CA VAL A 354 21.42 -2.74 -13.27
C VAL A 354 21.39 -4.22 -12.87
N SER A 355 20.18 -4.76 -12.62
CA SER A 355 20.03 -6.16 -12.25
C SER A 355 20.56 -7.10 -13.32
N ASN A 356 20.26 -6.86 -14.60
CA ASN A 356 20.75 -7.70 -15.69
C ASN A 356 22.29 -7.66 -15.80
N ARG A 357 22.91 -6.49 -15.60
CA ARG A 357 24.39 -6.37 -15.61
C ARG A 357 25.04 -7.14 -14.45
N ILE A 358 24.51 -6.97 -13.24
CA ILE A 358 25.05 -7.65 -12.04
C ILE A 358 24.84 -9.16 -12.13
N CYS A 359 23.63 -9.61 -12.48
CA CYS A 359 23.37 -11.04 -12.65
C CYS A 359 24.20 -11.65 -13.78
N GLY A 360 24.38 -10.93 -14.90
CA GLY A 360 25.26 -11.37 -15.99
C GLY A 360 26.72 -11.52 -15.57
N ALA A 361 27.24 -10.59 -14.77
CA ALA A 361 28.60 -10.64 -14.24
C ALA A 361 28.79 -11.79 -13.22
N LEU A 362 27.80 -12.03 -12.35
CA LEU A 362 27.93 -13.02 -11.27
C LEU A 362 27.64 -14.46 -11.70
N PHE A 363 26.71 -14.65 -12.65
CA PHE A 363 26.24 -15.99 -13.04
C PHE A 363 26.61 -16.41 -14.46
N GLY A 364 27.39 -15.59 -15.17
CA GLY A 364 27.95 -15.97 -16.47
C GLY A 364 26.91 -16.23 -17.56
N ASN A 365 25.73 -15.65 -17.47
CA ASN A 365 24.71 -15.76 -18.49
C ASN A 365 25.18 -15.03 -19.76
N ASN A 366 25.86 -15.76 -20.66
CA ASN A 366 25.98 -15.42 -22.07
C ASN A 366 24.54 -15.30 -22.61
N ILE A 367 23.97 -14.10 -22.59
CA ILE A 367 22.83 -13.78 -23.43
C ILE A 367 23.34 -13.94 -24.86
N LYS A 368 23.10 -15.13 -25.46
CA LYS A 368 23.13 -15.25 -26.92
C LYS A 368 22.12 -14.21 -27.41
N THR A 369 22.65 -13.09 -27.85
CA THR A 369 21.97 -12.16 -28.74
C THR A 369 21.59 -12.97 -29.96
N THR A 370 20.39 -13.52 -29.99
CA THR A 370 19.74 -13.92 -31.22
C THR A 370 19.37 -12.64 -31.96
N ASN A 371 20.36 -12.08 -32.64
CA ASN A 371 20.15 -11.31 -33.86
C ASN A 371 19.55 -12.30 -34.87
N ASN A 372 18.26 -12.43 -34.92
CA ASN A 372 17.56 -12.85 -36.11
C ASN A 372 16.87 -11.65 -36.72
N LEU A 373 17.64 -10.94 -37.53
CA LEU A 373 17.15 -10.29 -38.72
C LEU A 373 16.59 -11.40 -39.65
N GLN A 374 15.30 -11.47 -39.76
CA GLN A 374 14.57 -11.77 -41.02
C GLN A 374 13.14 -11.28 -40.89
#